data_814f336921f227c5d35d910634c0f29b
#
_entry.id   814f336921f227c5d35d910634c0f29b
#
_cell.length_a   1.000
_cell.length_b   1.000
_cell.length_c   1.000
_cell.angle_alpha   90.00
_cell.angle_beta   90.00
_cell.angle_gamma   90.00
#
_symmetry.space_group_name_H-M   'P 1'
#
loop_
_entity.id
_entity.type
_entity.pdbx_description
1 polymer ?
#
loop_
_entity_poly.entity_id
_entity_poly.type
_entity_poly.pdbx_seq_one_letter_code
_entity_poly.pdbx_strand_id
1 'polypeptide(L)'
;TAAGYGDSELRIAPWLKREPGRFFLATKTGERKAGAAREQLHRSLDRLGVDHVDLWQLHSLADPIDWDTALSPGGVIEAAVEAREQGLVRFIGVTGHGVQIAAGHRRSLARFDFDSVLLPYNFVTMQETYYAKNFEALLSTCAVRQVAVQTIKSIALRPWMGRDHTRTTWYEPLEEQAAIDLAVWWVLGRPGVFLNTVGDVDLLPRVLDAASRFDRRPSDEEMARMMERAQLEPIFP
;
A
#
# COMPACT_ATOMS: atom_id res chain seq x y z
N THR A 1 -2.83 -7.13 5.63
CA THR A 1 -1.68 -7.97 5.94
C THR A 1 -1.01 -8.50 4.67
N ALA A 2 -0.13 -9.51 4.76
CA ALA A 2 0.47 -10.24 3.67
C ALA A 2 1.11 -11.54 4.17
N ALA A 3 1.16 -12.58 3.33
CA ALA A 3 1.88 -13.83 3.62
C ALA A 3 3.36 -13.60 3.96
N GLY A 4 4.00 -12.59 3.36
CA GLY A 4 5.39 -12.22 3.62
C GLY A 4 5.64 -11.39 4.89
N TYR A 5 4.62 -11.11 5.70
CA TYR A 5 4.75 -10.32 6.94
C TYR A 5 4.87 -11.20 8.20
N GLY A 6 5.67 -12.26 8.13
CA GLY A 6 5.92 -13.17 9.25
C GLY A 6 4.62 -13.75 9.81
N ASP A 7 4.35 -13.54 11.09
CA ASP A 7 3.16 -14.06 11.78
C ASP A 7 1.94 -13.13 11.73
N SER A 8 1.97 -12.07 10.92
CA SER A 8 0.89 -11.07 10.90
C SER A 8 -0.50 -11.67 10.63
N GLU A 9 -0.61 -12.64 9.71
CA GLU A 9 -1.88 -13.33 9.44
C GLU A 9 -2.38 -14.11 10.66
N LEU A 10 -1.50 -14.86 11.32
CA LEU A 10 -1.83 -15.60 12.56
C LEU A 10 -2.24 -14.67 13.71
N ARG A 11 -1.61 -13.49 13.80
CA ARG A 11 -1.93 -12.51 14.87
C ARG A 11 -3.26 -11.81 14.65
N ILE A 12 -3.70 -11.67 13.39
CA ILE A 12 -5.00 -11.09 13.04
C ILE A 12 -6.14 -12.10 13.23
N ALA A 13 -5.90 -13.39 13.00
CA ALA A 13 -6.92 -14.45 13.04
C ALA A 13 -7.84 -14.43 14.29
N PRO A 14 -7.35 -14.27 15.53
CA PRO A 14 -8.21 -14.21 16.72
C PRO A 14 -9.19 -13.03 16.69
N TRP A 15 -8.82 -11.92 16.05
CA TRP A 15 -9.69 -10.75 15.91
C TRP A 15 -10.78 -11.00 14.89
N LEU A 16 -10.45 -11.62 13.74
CA LEU A 16 -11.41 -11.99 12.70
C LEU A 16 -12.46 -12.96 13.25
N LYS A 17 -12.04 -13.94 14.05
CA LYS A 17 -12.93 -14.88 14.72
C LYS A 17 -13.86 -14.21 15.74
N ARG A 18 -13.38 -13.21 16.48
CA ARG A 18 -14.15 -12.49 17.51
C ARG A 18 -15.14 -11.51 16.91
N GLU A 19 -14.79 -10.86 15.78
CA GLU A 19 -15.55 -9.80 15.15
C GLU A 19 -15.81 -10.14 13.66
N PRO A 20 -16.58 -11.20 13.39
CA PRO A 20 -16.80 -11.66 12.01
C PRO A 20 -17.51 -10.59 11.17
N GLY A 21 -17.01 -10.36 9.95
CA GLY A 21 -17.58 -9.40 9.00
C GLY A 21 -17.34 -7.91 9.34
N ARG A 22 -16.62 -7.60 10.43
CA ARG A 22 -16.34 -6.22 10.81
C ARG A 22 -15.26 -5.56 9.97
N PHE A 23 -14.33 -6.34 9.44
CA PHE A 23 -13.13 -5.83 8.75
C PHE A 23 -13.22 -6.09 7.25
N PHE A 24 -12.81 -5.10 6.46
CA PHE A 24 -12.41 -5.33 5.07
C PHE A 24 -11.03 -5.97 5.09
N LEU A 25 -10.97 -7.26 4.80
CA LEU A 25 -9.75 -8.06 4.95
C LEU A 25 -8.95 -8.09 3.66
N ALA A 26 -7.70 -7.63 3.72
CA ALA A 26 -6.76 -7.67 2.60
C ALA A 26 -5.50 -8.46 2.95
N THR A 27 -5.08 -9.36 2.04
CA THR A 27 -3.77 -10.01 2.09
C THR A 27 -3.07 -9.93 0.75
N LYS A 28 -1.81 -10.37 0.67
CA LYS A 28 -0.96 -10.22 -0.52
C LYS A 28 -0.16 -11.48 -0.80
N THR A 29 0.10 -11.72 -2.09
CA THR A 29 1.00 -12.79 -2.53
C THR A 29 2.27 -12.23 -3.15
N GLY A 30 3.43 -12.78 -2.78
CA GLY A 30 4.71 -12.58 -3.45
C GLY A 30 4.93 -13.49 -4.66
N GLU A 31 4.06 -14.48 -4.84
CA GLU A 31 4.19 -15.44 -5.92
C GLU A 31 3.83 -14.82 -7.28
N ARG A 32 4.52 -15.26 -8.34
CA ARG A 32 4.28 -14.76 -9.70
C ARG A 32 3.66 -15.81 -10.62
N LYS A 33 3.76 -17.10 -10.27
CA LYS A 33 3.19 -18.22 -11.02
C LYS A 33 1.88 -18.71 -10.40
N ALA A 34 0.93 -19.07 -11.23
CA ALA A 34 -0.42 -19.45 -10.81
C ALA A 34 -0.45 -20.58 -9.77
N GLY A 35 0.32 -21.66 -9.97
CA GLY A 35 0.32 -22.80 -9.04
C GLY A 35 0.77 -22.40 -7.64
N ALA A 36 1.92 -21.74 -7.50
CA ALA A 36 2.45 -21.29 -6.23
C ALA A 36 1.54 -20.25 -5.55
N ALA A 37 0.92 -19.37 -6.35
CA ALA A 37 0.00 -18.38 -5.85
C ALA A 37 -1.28 -18.99 -5.26
N ARG A 38 -1.85 -20.03 -5.91
CA ARG A 38 -3.00 -20.77 -5.33
C ARG A 38 -2.66 -21.39 -3.99
N GLU A 39 -1.53 -22.10 -3.91
CA GLU A 39 -1.09 -22.71 -2.67
C GLU A 39 -0.87 -21.66 -1.57
N GLN A 40 -0.28 -20.51 -1.92
CA GLN A 40 -0.06 -19.44 -0.95
C GLN A 40 -1.38 -18.82 -0.48
N LEU A 41 -2.38 -18.65 -1.37
CA LEU A 41 -3.70 -18.15 -0.98
C LEU A 41 -4.36 -19.08 0.04
N HIS A 42 -4.40 -20.40 -0.23
CA HIS A 42 -4.98 -21.37 0.71
C HIS A 42 -4.26 -21.33 2.07
N ARG A 43 -2.92 -21.29 2.07
CA ARG A 43 -2.16 -21.12 3.33
C ARG A 43 -2.51 -19.81 4.05
N SER A 44 -2.75 -18.72 3.32
CA SER A 44 -3.16 -17.45 3.92
C SER A 44 -4.55 -17.54 4.53
N LEU A 45 -5.52 -18.16 3.85
CA LEU A 45 -6.86 -18.39 4.38
C LEU A 45 -6.83 -19.24 5.66
N ASP A 46 -6.06 -20.34 5.65
CA ASP A 46 -5.87 -21.19 6.83
C ASP A 46 -5.25 -20.41 8.00
N ARG A 47 -4.20 -19.61 7.75
CA ARG A 47 -3.52 -18.80 8.77
C ARG A 47 -4.44 -17.70 9.35
N LEU A 48 -5.28 -17.11 8.52
CA LEU A 48 -6.28 -16.11 8.91
C LEU A 48 -7.50 -16.73 9.58
N GLY A 49 -7.73 -18.04 9.37
CA GLY A 49 -8.91 -18.75 9.89
C GLY A 49 -10.21 -18.29 9.26
N VAL A 50 -10.19 -17.99 7.95
CA VAL A 50 -11.33 -17.51 7.16
C VAL A 50 -11.48 -18.32 5.88
N ASP A 51 -12.66 -18.31 5.29
CA ASP A 51 -12.98 -18.96 4.01
C ASP A 51 -12.72 -18.06 2.80
N HIS A 52 -12.65 -16.75 2.99
CA HIS A 52 -12.36 -15.77 1.94
C HIS A 52 -11.68 -14.50 2.47
N VAL A 53 -11.13 -13.71 1.56
CA VAL A 53 -10.66 -12.34 1.82
C VAL A 53 -11.35 -11.35 0.89
N ASP A 54 -11.51 -10.09 1.33
CA ASP A 54 -12.10 -9.07 0.46
C ASP A 54 -11.15 -8.67 -0.67
N LEU A 55 -9.85 -8.53 -0.38
CA LEU A 55 -8.87 -8.06 -1.36
C LEU A 55 -7.61 -8.92 -1.32
N TRP A 56 -7.25 -9.48 -2.48
CA TRP A 56 -5.97 -10.17 -2.68
C TRP A 56 -5.09 -9.38 -3.63
N GLN A 57 -3.88 -9.03 -3.20
CA GLN A 57 -3.01 -8.13 -3.95
C GLN A 57 -1.71 -8.81 -4.39
N LEU A 58 -1.28 -8.54 -5.62
CA LEU A 58 0.08 -8.84 -6.07
C LEU A 58 1.05 -7.95 -5.29
N HIS A 59 1.93 -8.57 -4.49
CA HIS A 59 2.82 -7.85 -3.57
C HIS A 59 4.06 -7.35 -4.29
N SER A 60 4.32 -6.04 -4.22
CA SER A 60 5.55 -5.39 -4.71
C SER A 60 5.90 -5.74 -6.16
N LEU A 61 4.95 -5.59 -7.07
CA LEU A 61 5.13 -5.88 -8.50
C LEU A 61 5.84 -4.71 -9.19
N ALA A 62 7.13 -4.52 -8.88
CA ALA A 62 7.96 -3.42 -9.38
C ALA A 62 9.00 -3.87 -10.41
N ASP A 63 9.51 -5.09 -10.28
CA ASP A 63 10.51 -5.65 -11.21
C ASP A 63 9.86 -6.01 -12.55
N PRO A 64 10.48 -5.64 -13.71
CA PRO A 64 9.92 -5.92 -15.03
C PRO A 64 9.79 -7.40 -15.37
N ILE A 65 10.70 -8.25 -14.90
CA ILE A 65 10.67 -9.71 -15.15
C ILE A 65 9.53 -10.34 -14.34
N ASP A 66 9.41 -9.93 -13.09
CA ASP A 66 8.29 -10.32 -12.22
C ASP A 66 6.95 -9.88 -12.81
N TRP A 67 6.89 -8.67 -13.37
CA TRP A 67 5.70 -8.12 -14.00
C TRP A 67 5.28 -8.94 -15.22
N ASP A 68 6.23 -9.27 -16.11
CA ASP A 68 5.97 -10.10 -17.28
C ASP A 68 5.52 -11.51 -16.85
N THR A 69 6.17 -12.12 -15.86
CA THR A 69 5.79 -13.43 -15.33
C THR A 69 4.37 -13.44 -14.75
N ALA A 70 4.07 -12.43 -13.93
CA ALA A 70 2.79 -12.32 -13.24
C ALA A 70 1.59 -12.14 -14.18
N LEU A 71 1.78 -11.40 -15.30
CA LEU A 71 0.73 -10.99 -16.23
C LEU A 71 0.74 -11.79 -17.56
N SER A 72 1.58 -12.82 -17.67
CA SER A 72 1.62 -13.74 -18.81
C SER A 72 0.83 -15.03 -18.53
N PRO A 73 0.55 -15.86 -19.55
CA PRO A 73 -0.07 -17.16 -19.36
C PRO A 73 0.68 -18.02 -18.32
N GLY A 74 -0.05 -18.66 -17.40
CA GLY A 74 0.50 -19.38 -16.25
C GLY A 74 0.93 -18.47 -15.09
N GLY A 75 0.72 -17.16 -15.19
CA GLY A 75 1.02 -16.18 -14.16
C GLY A 75 -0.04 -16.10 -13.07
N VAL A 76 0.27 -15.35 -12.01
CA VAL A 76 -0.58 -15.22 -10.81
C VAL A 76 -1.98 -14.66 -11.13
N ILE A 77 -2.16 -13.92 -12.22
CA ILE A 77 -3.47 -13.38 -12.62
C ILE A 77 -4.46 -14.52 -12.89
N GLU A 78 -4.03 -15.64 -13.49
CA GLU A 78 -4.94 -16.78 -13.67
C GLU A 78 -5.46 -17.31 -12.33
N ALA A 79 -4.56 -17.49 -11.35
CA ALA A 79 -4.95 -17.89 -10.00
C ALA A 79 -5.87 -16.88 -9.33
N ALA A 80 -5.65 -15.58 -9.57
CA ALA A 80 -6.48 -14.52 -8.98
C ALA A 80 -7.90 -14.50 -9.57
N VAL A 81 -8.03 -14.69 -10.87
CA VAL A 81 -9.33 -14.80 -11.55
C VAL A 81 -10.07 -16.04 -11.06
N GLU A 82 -9.43 -17.20 -11.03
CA GLU A 82 -10.02 -18.45 -10.52
C GLU A 82 -10.46 -18.30 -9.05
N ALA A 83 -9.62 -17.70 -8.20
CA ALA A 83 -9.95 -17.48 -6.79
C ALA A 83 -11.18 -16.56 -6.63
N ARG A 84 -11.32 -15.55 -7.49
CA ARG A 84 -12.52 -14.70 -7.52
C ARG A 84 -13.77 -15.45 -7.97
N GLU A 85 -13.67 -16.27 -9.00
CA GLU A 85 -14.75 -17.12 -9.48
C GLU A 85 -15.21 -18.13 -8.43
N GLN A 86 -14.29 -18.65 -7.63
CA GLN A 86 -14.56 -19.55 -6.50
C GLN A 86 -15.07 -18.84 -5.25
N GLY A 87 -15.11 -17.51 -5.22
CA GLY A 87 -15.52 -16.72 -4.07
C GLY A 87 -14.48 -16.65 -2.93
N LEU A 88 -13.25 -17.11 -3.17
CA LEU A 88 -12.15 -17.04 -2.18
C LEU A 88 -11.60 -15.62 -2.04
N VAL A 89 -11.72 -14.80 -3.08
CA VAL A 89 -11.37 -13.38 -3.08
C VAL A 89 -12.47 -12.58 -3.77
N ARG A 90 -12.73 -11.37 -3.25
CA ARG A 90 -13.74 -10.48 -3.82
C ARG A 90 -13.13 -9.51 -4.83
N PHE A 91 -11.99 -8.92 -4.48
CA PHE A 91 -11.29 -7.93 -5.27
C PHE A 91 -9.83 -8.34 -5.49
N ILE A 92 -9.27 -7.92 -6.62
CA ILE A 92 -7.87 -8.19 -7.01
C ILE A 92 -7.13 -6.86 -7.12
N GLY A 93 -5.97 -6.74 -6.46
CA GLY A 93 -5.19 -5.52 -6.47
C GLY A 93 -3.72 -5.74 -6.83
N VAL A 94 -3.01 -4.63 -7.05
CA VAL A 94 -1.56 -4.65 -7.28
C VAL A 94 -0.88 -3.62 -6.40
N THR A 95 0.30 -3.97 -5.86
CA THR A 95 1.07 -3.08 -5.00
C THR A 95 2.49 -2.90 -5.51
N GLY A 96 3.12 -1.81 -5.12
CA GLY A 96 4.53 -1.60 -5.43
C GLY A 96 5.14 -0.38 -4.77
N HIS A 97 6.44 -0.24 -5.00
CA HIS A 97 7.29 0.78 -4.40
C HIS A 97 8.26 1.37 -5.45
N GLY A 98 8.92 2.46 -5.08
CA GLY A 98 9.92 3.12 -5.91
C GLY A 98 9.34 4.17 -6.84
N VAL A 99 10.23 4.97 -7.43
CA VAL A 99 9.86 6.13 -8.26
C VAL A 99 9.23 5.76 -9.62
N GLN A 100 9.39 4.50 -10.06
CA GLN A 100 8.80 4.01 -11.31
C GLN A 100 7.38 3.43 -11.14
N ILE A 101 6.93 3.24 -9.89
CA ILE A 101 5.75 2.38 -9.66
C ILE A 101 4.44 2.99 -10.15
N ALA A 102 4.29 4.31 -10.15
CA ALA A 102 3.11 4.95 -10.68
C ALA A 102 2.94 4.69 -12.20
N ALA A 103 4.03 4.75 -12.96
CA ALA A 103 4.06 4.34 -14.36
C ALA A 103 3.85 2.81 -14.52
N GLY A 104 4.44 2.01 -13.64
CA GLY A 104 4.24 0.56 -13.58
C GLY A 104 2.78 0.18 -13.39
N HIS A 105 2.08 0.80 -12.46
CA HIS A 105 0.66 0.54 -12.24
C HIS A 105 -0.23 0.97 -13.41
N ARG A 106 0.10 2.05 -14.11
CA ARG A 106 -0.60 2.40 -15.36
C ARG A 106 -0.46 1.29 -16.42
N ARG A 107 0.75 0.72 -16.57
CA ARG A 107 0.98 -0.44 -17.44
C ARG A 107 0.21 -1.67 -16.97
N SER A 108 0.17 -1.93 -15.67
CA SER A 108 -0.58 -3.06 -15.08
C SER A 108 -2.07 -2.91 -15.37
N LEU A 109 -2.64 -1.73 -15.18
CA LEU A 109 -4.04 -1.44 -15.51
C LEU A 109 -4.35 -1.58 -17.00
N ALA A 110 -3.39 -1.37 -17.90
CA ALA A 110 -3.58 -1.61 -19.33
C ALA A 110 -3.60 -3.11 -19.71
N ARG A 111 -3.13 -3.99 -18.82
CA ARG A 111 -3.05 -5.45 -19.05
C ARG A 111 -4.14 -6.22 -18.33
N PHE A 112 -4.62 -5.73 -17.19
CA PHE A 112 -5.63 -6.40 -16.37
C PHE A 112 -6.47 -5.37 -15.61
N ASP A 113 -7.75 -5.69 -15.40
CA ASP A 113 -8.69 -4.86 -14.66
C ASP A 113 -8.56 -5.09 -13.14
N PHE A 114 -7.52 -4.47 -12.56
CA PHE A 114 -7.35 -4.47 -11.11
C PHE A 114 -8.40 -3.57 -10.45
N ASP A 115 -8.92 -4.02 -9.31
CA ASP A 115 -9.86 -3.26 -8.48
C ASP A 115 -9.14 -2.23 -7.59
N SER A 116 -7.85 -2.44 -7.30
CA SER A 116 -7.05 -1.48 -6.53
C SER A 116 -5.59 -1.44 -6.95
N VAL A 117 -4.98 -0.26 -6.75
CA VAL A 117 -3.53 -0.06 -6.79
C VAL A 117 -3.06 0.45 -5.44
N LEU A 118 -1.83 0.07 -5.02
CA LEU A 118 -1.21 0.57 -3.80
C LEU A 118 0.20 1.04 -4.09
N LEU A 119 0.50 2.30 -3.73
CA LEU A 119 1.80 2.93 -3.99
C LEU A 119 2.12 4.03 -2.96
N PRO A 120 3.39 4.48 -2.85
CA PRO A 120 3.76 5.58 -1.97
C PRO A 120 3.02 6.88 -2.35
N TYR A 121 2.64 7.67 -1.34
CA TYR A 121 2.16 9.03 -1.53
C TYR A 121 2.50 9.88 -0.30
N ASN A 122 3.50 10.71 -0.42
CA ASN A 122 3.90 11.71 0.56
C ASN A 122 4.49 12.93 -0.14
N PHE A 123 4.64 14.02 0.58
CA PHE A 123 5.06 15.29 0.00
C PHE A 123 6.41 15.20 -0.70
N VAL A 124 7.41 14.53 -0.10
CA VAL A 124 8.77 14.41 -0.66
C VAL A 124 8.76 13.62 -1.96
N THR A 125 8.09 12.46 -1.99
CA THR A 125 8.01 11.63 -3.19
C THR A 125 7.34 12.39 -4.35
N MET A 126 6.38 13.27 -4.04
CA MET A 126 5.70 14.09 -5.05
C MET A 126 6.54 15.29 -5.55
N GLN A 127 7.72 15.58 -4.96
CA GLN A 127 8.66 16.55 -5.53
C GLN A 127 9.47 15.95 -6.71
N GLU A 128 9.51 14.62 -6.82
CA GLU A 128 10.12 13.95 -7.97
C GLU A 128 9.18 14.10 -9.19
N THR A 129 9.62 14.85 -10.19
CA THR A 129 8.78 15.27 -11.34
C THR A 129 8.23 14.09 -12.13
N TYR A 130 9.04 13.05 -12.36
CA TYR A 130 8.59 11.86 -13.10
C TYR A 130 7.52 11.10 -12.31
N TYR A 131 7.73 10.92 -10.99
CA TYR A 131 6.76 10.27 -10.13
C TYR A 131 5.44 11.04 -10.09
N ALA A 132 5.50 12.33 -9.79
CA ALA A 132 4.33 13.20 -9.68
C ALA A 132 3.48 13.17 -10.94
N LYS A 133 4.10 13.34 -12.13
CA LYS A 133 3.39 13.28 -13.41
C LYS A 133 2.69 11.93 -13.63
N ASN A 134 3.36 10.82 -13.32
CA ASN A 134 2.78 9.49 -13.50
C ASN A 134 1.71 9.18 -12.43
N PHE A 135 1.88 9.68 -11.20
CA PHE A 135 0.87 9.54 -10.15
C PHE A 135 -0.44 10.25 -10.53
N GLU A 136 -0.37 11.49 -10.99
CA GLU A 136 -1.56 12.24 -11.43
C GLU A 136 -2.27 11.57 -12.62
N ALA A 137 -1.51 11.07 -13.58
CA ALA A 137 -2.06 10.32 -14.71
C ALA A 137 -2.67 8.97 -14.27
N LEU A 138 -2.06 8.29 -13.30
CA LEU A 138 -2.61 7.08 -12.70
C LEU A 138 -3.91 7.37 -11.96
N LEU A 139 -3.92 8.40 -11.11
CA LEU A 139 -5.10 8.81 -10.34
C LEU A 139 -6.29 9.14 -11.26
N SER A 140 -6.03 9.88 -12.34
CA SER A 140 -7.05 10.17 -13.37
C SER A 140 -7.60 8.90 -14.01
N THR A 141 -6.72 7.95 -14.37
CA THR A 141 -7.13 6.63 -14.91
C THR A 141 -7.97 5.85 -13.90
N CYS A 142 -7.54 5.82 -12.64
CA CYS A 142 -8.25 5.12 -11.58
C CYS A 142 -9.64 5.72 -11.32
N ALA A 143 -9.78 7.05 -11.35
CA ALA A 143 -11.06 7.71 -11.18
C ALA A 143 -12.06 7.33 -12.28
N VAL A 144 -11.64 7.31 -13.55
CA VAL A 144 -12.47 6.92 -14.69
C VAL A 144 -12.88 5.44 -14.62
N ARG A 145 -11.95 4.56 -14.19
CA ARG A 145 -12.14 3.10 -14.16
C ARG A 145 -12.66 2.60 -12.81
N GLN A 146 -12.93 3.48 -11.85
CA GLN A 146 -13.37 3.14 -10.49
C GLN A 146 -12.41 2.20 -9.74
N VAL A 147 -11.09 2.39 -9.95
CA VAL A 147 -10.03 1.65 -9.27
C VAL A 147 -9.66 2.38 -7.98
N ALA A 148 -9.66 1.66 -6.85
CA ALA A 148 -9.28 2.23 -5.56
C ALA A 148 -7.76 2.51 -5.50
N VAL A 149 -7.38 3.72 -5.06
CA VAL A 149 -5.97 4.10 -4.89
C VAL A 149 -5.62 4.11 -3.41
N GLN A 150 -4.89 3.09 -2.97
CA GLN A 150 -4.36 2.98 -1.61
C GLN A 150 -2.97 3.61 -1.55
N THR A 151 -2.73 4.45 -0.55
CA THR A 151 -1.45 5.14 -0.39
C THR A 151 -0.75 4.72 0.89
N ILE A 152 0.57 4.66 0.84
CA ILE A 152 1.45 4.27 1.94
C ILE A 152 2.57 5.29 2.12
N LYS A 153 3.28 5.19 3.25
CA LYS A 153 4.48 5.97 3.58
C LYS A 153 4.23 7.46 3.79
N SER A 154 3.03 7.80 4.26
CA SER A 154 2.64 9.19 4.57
C SER A 154 3.61 9.87 5.54
N ILE A 155 4.07 9.16 6.57
CA ILE A 155 4.98 9.68 7.62
C ILE A 155 6.45 9.25 7.42
N ALA A 156 6.86 8.95 6.20
CA ALA A 156 8.26 8.65 5.93
C ALA A 156 9.12 9.91 6.07
N LEU A 157 10.18 9.81 6.87
CA LEU A 157 11.17 10.87 7.09
C LEU A 157 12.34 10.72 6.12
N ARG A 158 13.02 9.57 6.13
CA ARG A 158 14.20 9.29 5.29
C ARG A 158 14.56 7.80 5.32
N PRO A 159 15.50 7.34 4.49
CA PRO A 159 16.08 6.00 4.61
C PRO A 159 16.90 5.86 5.90
N TRP A 160 16.98 4.67 6.47
CA TRP A 160 17.83 4.42 7.64
C TRP A 160 19.34 4.62 7.38
N MET A 161 19.82 4.33 6.16
CA MET A 161 21.20 4.59 5.70
C MET A 161 22.30 4.21 6.72
N GLY A 162 22.18 3.02 7.33
CA GLY A 162 23.13 2.54 8.34
C GLY A 162 22.92 3.09 9.76
N ARG A 163 21.88 3.90 10.00
CA ARG A 163 21.46 4.30 11.36
C ARG A 163 20.80 3.11 12.07
N ASP A 164 20.84 3.12 13.39
CA ASP A 164 20.14 2.12 14.19
C ASP A 164 18.63 2.20 13.95
N HIS A 165 18.00 1.07 13.70
CA HIS A 165 16.56 0.99 13.54
C HIS A 165 15.86 1.08 14.90
N THR A 166 15.29 2.23 15.20
CA THR A 166 14.54 2.50 16.44
C THR A 166 13.05 2.19 16.28
N ARG A 167 12.60 1.87 15.07
CA ARG A 167 11.21 1.57 14.71
C ARG A 167 11.13 0.33 13.83
N THR A 168 9.92 -0.24 13.73
CA THR A 168 9.67 -1.45 12.93
C THR A 168 9.54 -1.18 11.43
N THR A 169 9.50 0.09 11.02
CA THR A 169 9.45 0.48 9.61
C THR A 169 10.81 0.35 8.94
N TRP A 170 10.84 -0.03 7.65
CA TRP A 170 12.08 -0.12 6.87
C TRP A 170 12.65 1.26 6.43
N TYR A 171 11.95 2.33 6.75
CA TYR A 171 12.38 3.73 6.67
C TYR A 171 12.30 4.38 8.04
N GLU A 172 13.07 5.42 8.28
CA GLU A 172 12.96 6.26 9.48
C GLU A 172 11.66 7.08 9.39
N PRO A 173 10.72 6.95 10.35
CA PRO A 173 9.46 7.66 10.30
C PRO A 173 9.53 9.00 11.02
N LEU A 174 8.58 9.91 10.72
CA LEU A 174 8.29 11.06 11.55
C LEU A 174 7.78 10.60 12.92
N GLU A 175 8.25 11.27 13.98
CA GLU A 175 7.84 10.98 15.37
C GLU A 175 7.19 12.19 16.07
N GLU A 176 7.51 13.41 15.63
CA GLU A 176 6.90 14.62 16.19
C GLU A 176 5.42 14.73 15.76
N GLN A 177 4.49 14.88 16.72
CA GLN A 177 3.05 14.90 16.43
C GLN A 177 2.68 15.98 15.41
N ALA A 178 3.24 17.18 15.53
CA ALA A 178 2.94 18.28 14.61
C ALA A 178 3.36 17.96 13.15
N ALA A 179 4.47 17.24 12.96
CA ALA A 179 4.91 16.80 11.64
C ALA A 179 4.04 15.65 11.10
N ILE A 180 3.64 14.71 11.98
CA ILE A 180 2.69 13.64 11.66
C ILE A 180 1.34 14.22 11.24
N ASP A 181 0.83 15.23 11.96
CA ASP A 181 -0.44 15.91 11.63
C ASP A 181 -0.39 16.45 10.20
N LEU A 182 0.62 17.23 9.87
CA LEU A 182 0.78 17.79 8.51
C LEU A 182 0.89 16.70 7.45
N ALA A 183 1.70 15.66 7.68
CA ALA A 183 1.89 14.58 6.73
C ALA A 183 0.61 13.75 6.50
N VAL A 184 -0.12 13.43 7.55
CA VAL A 184 -1.40 12.70 7.50
C VAL A 184 -2.48 13.57 6.84
N TRP A 185 -2.61 14.82 7.22
CA TRP A 185 -3.60 15.75 6.67
C TRP A 185 -3.36 16.05 5.20
N TRP A 186 -2.10 16.11 4.77
CA TRP A 186 -1.78 16.32 3.36
C TRP A 186 -2.27 15.15 2.50
N VAL A 187 -2.20 13.91 2.99
CA VAL A 187 -2.75 12.74 2.31
C VAL A 187 -4.28 12.71 2.40
N LEU A 188 -4.86 12.87 3.60
CA LEU A 188 -6.32 12.84 3.79
C LEU A 188 -7.05 13.92 2.99
N GLY A 189 -6.41 15.08 2.83
CA GLY A 189 -6.95 16.18 2.03
C GLY A 189 -6.84 15.99 0.52
N ARG A 190 -6.33 14.84 0.03
CA ARG A 190 -6.29 14.51 -1.39
C ARG A 190 -7.49 13.64 -1.78
N PRO A 191 -8.44 14.15 -2.59
CA PRO A 191 -9.54 13.33 -3.08
C PRO A 191 -9.07 12.12 -3.90
N GLY A 192 -9.79 11.02 -3.80
CA GLY A 192 -9.56 9.83 -4.60
C GLY A 192 -8.44 8.90 -4.12
N VAL A 193 -7.89 9.13 -2.92
CA VAL A 193 -6.90 8.23 -2.32
C VAL A 193 -7.31 7.79 -0.92
N PHE A 194 -6.88 6.57 -0.53
CA PHE A 194 -7.00 6.06 0.82
C PHE A 194 -5.65 6.08 1.51
N LEU A 195 -5.57 6.60 2.72
CA LEU A 195 -4.38 6.54 3.55
C LEU A 195 -4.32 5.18 4.26
N ASN A 196 -3.34 4.35 3.91
CA ASN A 196 -2.96 3.22 4.75
C ASN A 196 -2.00 3.70 5.83
N THR A 197 -2.33 3.41 7.08
CA THR A 197 -1.56 3.88 8.23
C THR A 197 -0.18 3.21 8.33
N VAL A 198 0.62 3.67 9.30
CA VAL A 198 1.96 3.14 9.58
C VAL A 198 1.90 1.71 10.15
N GLY A 199 2.88 0.88 9.81
CA GLY A 199 3.03 -0.49 10.35
C GLY A 199 3.73 -0.56 11.71
N ASP A 200 4.01 0.58 12.36
CA ASP A 200 4.62 0.65 13.69
C ASP A 200 3.53 0.91 14.74
N VAL A 201 3.42 0.00 15.71
CA VAL A 201 2.31 0.04 16.69
C VAL A 201 2.44 1.21 17.67
N ASP A 202 3.64 1.71 17.93
CA ASP A 202 3.87 2.83 18.85
C ASP A 202 3.56 4.18 18.19
N LEU A 203 3.66 4.24 16.85
CA LEU A 203 3.31 5.42 16.06
C LEU A 203 1.85 5.41 15.61
N LEU A 204 1.21 4.24 15.57
CA LEU A 204 -0.18 4.13 15.13
C LEU A 204 -1.13 5.06 15.90
N PRO A 205 -1.08 5.19 17.25
CA PRO A 205 -1.94 6.12 17.97
C PRO A 205 -1.78 7.58 17.53
N ARG A 206 -0.56 8.01 17.17
CA ARG A 206 -0.29 9.38 16.70
C ARG A 206 -0.88 9.64 15.32
N VAL A 207 -0.83 8.64 14.43
CA VAL A 207 -1.45 8.74 13.10
C VAL A 207 -2.98 8.76 13.21
N LEU A 208 -3.56 7.93 14.10
CA LEU A 208 -5.00 7.92 14.34
C LEU A 208 -5.48 9.22 14.99
N ASP A 209 -4.72 9.78 15.94
CA ASP A 209 -5.01 11.07 16.53
C ASP A 209 -4.98 12.19 15.49
N ALA A 210 -3.94 12.26 14.66
CA ALA A 210 -3.86 13.17 13.53
C ALA A 210 -5.07 13.07 12.61
N ALA A 211 -5.44 11.83 12.22
CA ALA A 211 -6.58 11.59 11.35
C ALA A 211 -7.91 12.02 11.99
N SER A 212 -8.09 11.80 13.29
CA SER A 212 -9.32 12.19 14.02
C SER A 212 -9.49 13.71 14.12
N ARG A 213 -8.41 14.47 14.07
CA ARG A 213 -8.37 15.93 14.12
C ARG A 213 -8.22 16.57 12.74
N PHE A 214 -8.40 15.81 11.66
CA PHE A 214 -8.29 16.34 10.31
C PHE A 214 -9.26 17.52 10.11
N ASP A 215 -8.72 18.66 9.75
CA ASP A 215 -9.45 19.89 9.48
C ASP A 215 -9.37 20.30 8.00
N ARG A 216 -8.14 20.47 7.51
CA ARG A 216 -7.87 20.86 6.13
C ARG A 216 -6.58 20.26 5.59
N ARG A 217 -6.46 20.20 4.29
CA ARG A 217 -5.17 19.90 3.64
C ARG A 217 -4.20 21.06 3.88
N PRO A 218 -2.98 20.79 4.38
CA PRO A 218 -1.92 21.78 4.44
C PRO A 218 -1.55 22.32 3.06
N SER A 219 -1.14 23.60 3.00
CA SER A 219 -0.61 24.18 1.77
C SER A 219 0.77 23.63 1.43
N ASP A 220 1.18 23.78 0.16
CA ASP A 220 2.53 23.33 -0.25
C ASP A 220 3.64 24.11 0.48
N GLU A 221 3.40 25.39 0.87
CA GLU A 221 4.34 26.16 1.68
C GLU A 221 4.45 25.64 3.11
N GLU A 222 3.34 25.19 3.73
CA GLU A 222 3.37 24.57 5.04
C GLU A 222 4.16 23.25 5.00
N MET A 223 3.94 22.46 3.95
CA MET A 223 4.64 21.21 3.75
C MET A 223 6.13 21.43 3.44
N ALA A 224 6.50 22.43 2.63
CA ALA A 224 7.89 22.77 2.35
C ALA A 224 8.65 23.19 3.63
N ARG A 225 8.04 24.03 4.46
CA ARG A 225 8.62 24.38 5.77
C ARG A 225 8.78 23.18 6.70
N MET A 226 7.81 22.27 6.70
CA MET A 226 7.91 21.03 7.48
C MET A 226 9.02 20.13 6.95
N MET A 227 9.15 20.01 5.63
CA MET A 227 10.20 19.25 4.97
C MET A 227 11.59 19.76 5.35
N GLU A 228 11.82 21.07 5.31
CA GLU A 228 13.10 21.70 5.71
C GLU A 228 13.38 21.48 7.20
N ARG A 229 12.41 21.79 8.06
CA ARG A 229 12.56 21.67 9.53
C ARG A 229 12.84 20.25 9.97
N ALA A 230 12.14 19.27 9.43
CA ALA A 230 12.29 17.85 9.76
C ALA A 230 13.42 17.16 8.96
N GLN A 231 14.00 17.85 7.99
CA GLN A 231 15.02 17.29 7.08
C GLN A 231 14.52 16.01 6.38
N LEU A 232 13.34 16.11 5.75
CA LEU A 232 12.80 14.99 4.99
C LEU A 232 13.65 14.70 3.76
N GLU A 233 13.89 13.42 3.50
CA GLU A 233 14.65 12.94 2.36
C GLU A 233 13.86 11.90 1.56
N PRO A 234 14.09 11.78 0.24
CA PRO A 234 13.52 10.71 -0.56
C PRO A 234 13.91 9.33 -0.01
N ILE A 235 12.93 8.45 0.19
CA ILE A 235 13.17 7.07 0.65
C ILE A 235 13.44 6.10 -0.50
N PHE A 236 13.29 6.56 -1.73
CA PHE A 236 13.65 5.84 -2.95
C PHE A 236 14.65 6.69 -3.73
N PRO A 237 15.82 6.15 -4.08
CA PRO A 237 16.81 6.82 -4.91
C PRO A 237 16.35 6.97 -6.36
#